data_3f7a10ff00ebeac8f1cac813bde657e5
#
_entry.id   3f7a10ff00ebeac8f1cac813bde657e5
#
_cell.length_a   1.000
_cell.length_b   1.000
_cell.length_c   1.000
_cell.angle_alpha   90.00
_cell.angle_beta   90.00
_cell.angle_gamma   90.00
#
_symmetry.space_group_name_H-M   'P 1'
#
loop_
_entity.id
_entity.type
_entity.pdbx_description
1 polymer ?
#
loop_
_entity_poly.entity_id
_entity_poly.type
_entity_poly.pdbx_seq_one_letter_code
_entity_poly.pdbx_strand_id
1 'polypeptide(L)'
;MATMILSPAEIGHRKEIAREAFELIKRTIPVESDEDLNLMTTYRDFYLQMIISDAHPLIVFCFVRRLPKENYFPFQKINDMNLACLYGCHCLDVDAQCYAYRATHWMDSVLSMERFQEILDRCAEEAVRGYENLCA
;
A
#
# COMPACT_ATOMS: atom_id res chain seq x y z
N MET A 1 -3.50 -25.83 -13.93
CA MET A 1 -4.28 -24.64 -13.47
C MET A 1 -4.79 -23.91 -14.70
N ALA A 2 -6.09 -23.63 -14.72
CA ALA A 2 -6.67 -22.89 -15.84
C ALA A 2 -6.25 -21.42 -15.80
N THR A 3 -5.78 -20.89 -16.94
CA THR A 3 -5.47 -19.47 -17.06
C THR A 3 -6.78 -18.73 -17.41
N MET A 4 -7.13 -17.74 -16.61
CA MET A 4 -8.29 -16.91 -16.89
C MET A 4 -7.96 -15.97 -18.05
N ILE A 5 -8.73 -16.05 -19.12
CA ILE A 5 -8.60 -15.16 -20.27
C ILE A 5 -9.68 -14.08 -20.13
N LEU A 6 -9.26 -12.83 -20.05
CA LEU A 6 -10.17 -11.70 -19.96
C LEU A 6 -10.62 -11.28 -21.37
N SER A 7 -11.89 -10.89 -21.49
CA SER A 7 -12.39 -10.28 -22.71
C SER A 7 -11.79 -8.89 -22.92
N PRO A 8 -11.74 -8.39 -24.17
CA PRO A 8 -11.30 -7.00 -24.41
C PRO A 8 -12.12 -5.97 -23.64
N ALA A 9 -13.41 -6.20 -23.44
CA ALA A 9 -14.28 -5.31 -22.66
C ALA A 9 -13.87 -5.30 -21.19
N GLU A 10 -13.55 -6.44 -20.60
CA GLU A 10 -13.08 -6.54 -19.21
C GLU A 10 -11.72 -5.88 -19.04
N ILE A 11 -10.80 -6.08 -19.98
CA ILE A 11 -9.48 -5.43 -19.95
C ILE A 11 -9.64 -3.91 -19.97
N GLY A 12 -10.48 -3.39 -20.86
CA GLY A 12 -10.76 -1.96 -20.96
C GLY A 12 -11.41 -1.40 -19.69
N HIS A 13 -12.34 -2.16 -19.10
CA HIS A 13 -13.01 -1.77 -17.85
C HIS A 13 -12.01 -1.67 -16.69
N ARG A 14 -11.09 -2.61 -16.55
CA ARG A 14 -10.06 -2.59 -15.50
C ARG A 14 -9.10 -1.41 -15.65
N LYS A 15 -8.70 -1.09 -16.88
CA LYS A 15 -7.87 0.09 -17.17
C LYS A 15 -8.58 1.37 -16.81
N GLU A 16 -9.88 1.46 -17.07
CA GLU A 16 -10.70 2.62 -16.72
C GLU A 16 -10.77 2.80 -15.20
N ILE A 17 -11.04 1.72 -14.45
CA ILE A 17 -11.05 1.75 -12.97
C ILE A 17 -9.70 2.22 -12.43
N ALA A 18 -8.61 1.70 -12.98
CA ALA A 18 -7.26 2.07 -12.55
C ALA A 18 -6.98 3.55 -12.79
N ARG A 19 -7.33 4.06 -13.96
CA ARG A 19 -7.14 5.47 -14.30
C ARG A 19 -7.98 6.39 -13.41
N GLU A 20 -9.22 6.04 -13.17
CA GLU A 20 -10.12 6.83 -12.31
C GLU A 20 -9.63 6.84 -10.86
N ALA A 21 -9.15 5.68 -10.35
CA ALA A 21 -8.56 5.60 -9.02
C ALA A 21 -7.31 6.48 -8.90
N PHE A 22 -6.45 6.43 -9.90
CA PHE A 22 -5.23 7.24 -9.96
C PHE A 22 -5.57 8.73 -9.87
N GLU A 23 -6.52 9.20 -10.66
CA GLU A 23 -6.94 10.60 -10.65
C GLU A 23 -7.63 10.98 -9.33
N LEU A 24 -8.43 10.08 -8.77
CA LEU A 24 -9.09 10.30 -7.48
C LEU A 24 -8.07 10.51 -6.36
N ILE A 25 -7.05 9.67 -6.30
CA ILE A 25 -6.00 9.75 -5.28
C ILE A 25 -5.27 11.09 -5.37
N LYS A 26 -4.93 11.50 -6.57
CA LYS A 26 -4.25 12.78 -6.81
C LYS A 26 -5.07 13.98 -6.35
N ARG A 27 -6.40 13.88 -6.41
CA ARG A 27 -7.30 14.94 -5.93
C ARG A 27 -7.54 14.88 -4.43
N THR A 28 -7.31 13.73 -3.79
CA THR A 28 -7.64 13.50 -2.39
C THR A 28 -6.50 13.86 -1.45
N ILE A 29 -5.27 13.51 -1.82
CA ILE A 29 -4.09 13.78 -1.01
C ILE A 29 -2.98 14.42 -1.87
N PRO A 30 -2.07 15.21 -1.25
CA PRO A 30 -0.90 15.72 -1.95
C PRO A 30 0.00 14.57 -2.38
N VAL A 31 0.47 14.59 -3.63
CA VAL A 31 1.36 13.58 -4.20
C VAL A 31 2.64 14.27 -4.66
N GLU A 32 3.80 13.77 -4.23
CA GLU A 32 5.10 14.37 -4.57
C GLU A 32 5.55 14.01 -5.97
N SER A 33 5.28 12.78 -6.42
CA SER A 33 5.58 12.36 -7.78
C SER A 33 4.58 11.31 -8.25
N ASP A 34 4.36 11.25 -9.56
CA ASP A 34 3.50 10.26 -10.19
C ASP A 34 4.11 9.81 -11.52
N GLU A 35 4.01 8.52 -11.81
CA GLU A 35 4.48 7.94 -13.05
C GLU A 35 3.79 6.59 -13.27
N ASP A 36 3.13 6.41 -14.42
CA ASP A 36 2.54 5.13 -14.85
C ASP A 36 1.73 4.41 -13.76
N LEU A 37 0.71 5.09 -13.21
CA LEU A 37 -0.15 4.54 -12.15
C LEU A 37 0.59 4.28 -10.84
N ASN A 38 1.76 4.86 -10.66
CA ASN A 38 2.57 4.77 -9.46
C ASN A 38 2.63 6.15 -8.82
N LEU A 39 2.20 6.25 -7.56
CA LEU A 39 2.15 7.50 -6.82
C LEU A 39 3.07 7.42 -5.62
N MET A 40 3.85 8.49 -5.40
CA MET A 40 4.76 8.58 -4.26
C MET A 40 4.51 9.86 -3.49
N THR A 41 4.46 9.73 -2.17
CA THR A 41 4.29 10.86 -1.26
C THR A 41 4.85 10.51 0.12
N THR A 42 4.69 11.41 1.07
CA THR A 42 4.91 11.13 2.49
C THR A 42 3.56 11.16 3.21
N TYR A 43 3.38 10.27 4.19
CA TYR A 43 2.14 10.18 4.96
C TYR A 43 2.45 9.68 6.37
N ARG A 44 2.11 10.45 7.39
CA ARG A 44 2.35 10.12 8.80
C ARG A 44 3.79 9.67 9.06
N ASP A 45 4.76 10.44 8.55
CA ASP A 45 6.20 10.19 8.68
C ASP A 45 6.73 8.95 7.97
N PHE A 46 5.93 8.37 7.07
CA PHE A 46 6.36 7.29 6.19
C PHE A 46 6.53 7.81 4.76
N TYR A 47 7.43 7.21 4.01
CA TYR A 47 7.34 7.23 2.57
C TYR A 47 6.20 6.31 2.18
N LEU A 48 5.29 6.81 1.38
CA LEU A 48 4.14 6.06 0.90
C LEU A 48 4.21 5.92 -0.60
N GLN A 49 4.21 4.69 -1.06
CA GLN A 49 4.07 4.34 -2.46
C GLN A 49 2.72 3.68 -2.66
N MET A 50 1.97 4.14 -3.65
CA MET A 50 0.70 3.54 -4.04
C MET A 50 0.83 3.12 -5.50
N ILE A 51 0.70 1.81 -5.74
CA ILE A 51 0.79 1.22 -7.06
C ILE A 51 -0.60 0.75 -7.45
N ILE A 52 -1.09 1.24 -8.58
CA ILE A 52 -2.39 0.85 -9.10
C ILE A 52 -2.17 -0.10 -10.26
N SER A 53 -2.74 -1.30 -10.16
CA SER A 53 -2.66 -2.26 -11.26
C SER A 53 -3.79 -2.00 -12.25
N ASP A 54 -3.48 -2.02 -13.54
CA ASP A 54 -4.51 -1.95 -14.59
C ASP A 54 -4.86 -3.34 -15.13
N ALA A 55 -4.09 -4.37 -14.75
CA ALA A 55 -4.35 -5.76 -15.09
C ALA A 55 -5.29 -6.44 -14.09
N HIS A 56 -5.15 -6.07 -12.83
CA HIS A 56 -5.98 -6.56 -11.73
C HIS A 56 -6.54 -5.34 -10.98
N PRO A 57 -7.84 -5.33 -10.64
CA PRO A 57 -8.45 -4.14 -10.04
C PRO A 57 -8.02 -3.99 -8.57
N LEU A 58 -6.77 -3.59 -8.37
CA LEU A 58 -6.23 -3.46 -7.01
C LEU A 58 -5.27 -2.28 -6.88
N ILE A 59 -5.16 -1.79 -5.64
CA ILE A 59 -4.18 -0.80 -5.21
C ILE A 59 -3.27 -1.47 -4.19
N VAL A 60 -1.96 -1.31 -4.35
CA VAL A 60 -0.97 -1.73 -3.36
C VAL A 60 -0.47 -0.50 -2.62
N PHE A 61 -0.59 -0.50 -1.29
CA PHE A 61 -0.04 0.52 -0.42
C PHE A 61 1.26 0.00 0.18
N CYS A 62 2.32 0.79 0.10
CA CYS A 62 3.59 0.44 0.72
C CYS A 62 4.09 1.62 1.54
N PHE A 63 4.14 1.45 2.86
CA PHE A 63 4.63 2.45 3.81
C PHE A 63 6.02 2.03 4.24
N VAL A 64 7.01 2.92 4.08
CA VAL A 64 8.41 2.60 4.36
C VAL A 64 8.99 3.66 5.30
N ARG A 65 9.72 3.22 6.31
CA ARG A 65 10.39 4.11 7.24
C ARG A 65 11.69 3.48 7.73
N ARG A 66 12.76 4.28 7.78
CA ARG A 66 14.05 3.80 8.25
C ARG A 66 14.00 3.39 9.71
N LEU A 67 14.64 2.27 10.04
CA LEU A 67 14.79 1.83 11.43
C LEU A 67 15.85 2.68 12.12
N PRO A 68 15.60 3.12 13.37
CA PRO A 68 16.54 3.99 14.09
C PRO A 68 17.80 3.27 14.55
N LYS A 69 17.73 1.97 14.80
CA LYS A 69 18.83 1.16 15.31
C LYS A 69 19.47 0.35 14.20
N GLU A 70 20.73 0.64 13.89
CA GLU A 70 21.45 -0.06 12.84
C GLU A 70 21.67 -1.53 13.16
N ASN A 71 21.61 -2.37 12.13
CA ASN A 71 21.85 -3.82 12.19
C ASN A 71 20.99 -4.56 13.21
N TYR A 72 19.84 -3.99 13.56
CA TYR A 72 18.88 -4.64 14.45
C TYR A 72 17.60 -4.98 13.68
N PHE A 73 17.33 -6.28 13.53
CA PHE A 73 16.20 -6.78 12.77
C PHE A 73 15.41 -7.79 13.59
N PRO A 74 14.37 -7.32 14.32
CA PRO A 74 13.61 -8.22 15.22
C PRO A 74 12.59 -9.06 14.45
N PHE A 75 13.05 -10.09 13.73
CA PHE A 75 12.21 -10.93 12.87
C PHE A 75 11.11 -11.66 13.63
N GLN A 76 11.39 -12.11 14.87
CA GLN A 76 10.37 -12.78 15.67
C GLN A 76 9.22 -11.82 16.00
N LYS A 77 9.55 -10.59 16.32
CA LYS A 77 8.56 -9.55 16.61
C LYS A 77 7.70 -9.25 15.37
N ILE A 78 8.32 -9.19 14.19
CA ILE A 78 7.60 -9.04 12.92
C ILE A 78 6.64 -10.21 12.71
N ASN A 79 7.08 -11.43 12.93
CA ASN A 79 6.23 -12.61 12.78
C ASN A 79 5.01 -12.53 13.72
N ASP A 80 5.24 -12.17 14.98
CA ASP A 80 4.17 -12.05 15.97
C ASP A 80 3.18 -10.95 15.61
N MET A 81 3.67 -9.81 15.11
CA MET A 81 2.83 -8.72 14.65
C MET A 81 1.95 -9.12 13.47
N ASN A 82 2.51 -9.90 12.54
CA ASN A 82 1.76 -10.35 11.36
C ASN A 82 0.64 -11.33 11.72
N LEU A 83 0.78 -12.10 12.79
CA LEU A 83 -0.28 -12.99 13.24
C LEU A 83 -1.51 -12.21 13.71
N ALA A 84 -1.34 -10.96 14.11
CA ALA A 84 -2.43 -10.10 14.59
C ALA A 84 -2.84 -9.02 13.58
N CYS A 85 -2.19 -8.97 12.42
CA CYS A 85 -2.43 -7.94 11.41
C CYS A 85 -3.74 -8.19 10.67
N LEU A 86 -4.52 -7.14 10.40
CA LEU A 86 -5.83 -7.25 9.76
C LEU A 86 -5.82 -6.87 8.28
N TYR A 87 -5.11 -5.79 7.91
CA TYR A 87 -5.23 -5.22 6.58
C TYR A 87 -4.04 -5.53 5.68
N GLY A 88 -2.85 -5.60 6.24
CA GLY A 88 -1.65 -5.81 5.46
C GLY A 88 -0.64 -6.67 6.18
N CYS A 89 0.63 -6.48 5.86
CA CYS A 89 1.71 -7.21 6.51
C CYS A 89 2.90 -6.30 6.79
N HIS A 90 3.61 -6.64 7.87
CA HIS A 90 4.82 -5.98 8.30
C HIS A 90 6.04 -6.72 7.74
N CYS A 91 7.03 -5.96 7.28
CA CYS A 91 8.25 -6.51 6.69
C CYS A 91 9.47 -5.74 7.18
N LEU A 92 10.63 -6.37 7.07
CA LEU A 92 11.91 -5.71 7.26
C LEU A 92 12.71 -5.82 5.97
N ASP A 93 13.13 -4.67 5.45
CA ASP A 93 14.07 -4.60 4.34
C ASP A 93 15.46 -4.44 4.94
N VAL A 94 16.21 -5.54 4.99
CA VAL A 94 17.53 -5.59 5.63
C VAL A 94 18.52 -4.71 4.89
N ASP A 95 18.52 -4.77 3.57
CA ASP A 95 19.47 -4.02 2.75
C ASP A 95 19.27 -2.51 2.86
N ALA A 96 18.01 -2.08 2.90
CA ALA A 96 17.66 -0.67 3.04
C ALA A 96 17.59 -0.19 4.49
N GLN A 97 17.72 -1.08 5.46
CA GLN A 97 17.61 -0.76 6.89
C GLN A 97 16.26 -0.14 7.23
N CYS A 98 15.20 -0.65 6.63
CA CYS A 98 13.85 -0.09 6.74
C CYS A 98 12.83 -1.08 7.28
N TYR A 99 11.84 -0.53 7.96
CA TYR A 99 10.56 -1.18 8.18
C TYR A 99 9.66 -0.87 7.00
N ALA A 100 8.93 -1.86 6.52
CA ALA A 100 7.93 -1.69 5.48
C ALA A 100 6.60 -2.31 5.91
N TYR A 101 5.51 -1.65 5.56
CA TYR A 101 4.17 -2.17 5.70
C TYR A 101 3.53 -2.20 4.33
N ARG A 102 2.92 -3.32 3.98
CA ARG A 102 2.31 -3.49 2.66
C ARG A 102 0.89 -4.00 2.80
N ALA A 103 -0.03 -3.37 2.09
CA ALA A 103 -1.43 -3.77 2.04
C ALA A 103 -1.94 -3.68 0.60
N THR A 104 -2.86 -4.56 0.25
CA THR A 104 -3.48 -4.60 -1.06
C THR A 104 -4.98 -4.47 -0.90
N HIS A 105 -5.60 -3.61 -1.69
CA HIS A 105 -7.05 -3.41 -1.70
C HIS A 105 -7.61 -3.68 -3.10
N TRP A 106 -8.58 -4.61 -3.19
CA TRP A 106 -9.29 -4.89 -4.43
C TRP A 106 -10.36 -3.84 -4.70
N MET A 107 -10.50 -3.44 -5.96
CA MET A 107 -11.49 -2.47 -6.41
C MET A 107 -12.49 -3.14 -7.34
N ASP A 108 -13.73 -3.28 -6.91
CA ASP A 108 -14.79 -3.80 -7.75
C ASP A 108 -15.43 -2.70 -8.60
N SER A 109 -15.29 -1.47 -8.14
CA SER A 109 -15.85 -0.28 -8.77
C SER A 109 -14.98 0.93 -8.45
N VAL A 110 -15.35 2.09 -8.98
CA VAL A 110 -14.65 3.35 -8.69
C VAL A 110 -14.73 3.65 -7.20
N LEU A 111 -13.58 4.00 -6.61
CA LEU A 111 -13.51 4.40 -5.22
C LEU A 111 -14.11 5.79 -5.02
N SER A 112 -14.79 6.01 -3.88
CA SER A 112 -15.11 7.36 -3.42
C SER A 112 -13.92 7.94 -2.66
N MET A 113 -13.89 9.28 -2.53
CA MET A 113 -12.86 9.96 -1.75
C MET A 113 -12.88 9.52 -0.29
N GLU A 114 -14.06 9.39 0.29
CA GLU A 114 -14.26 8.97 1.68
C GLU A 114 -13.77 7.53 1.89
N ARG A 115 -14.09 6.64 0.95
CA ARG A 115 -13.67 5.25 1.04
C ARG A 115 -12.15 5.10 0.90
N PHE A 116 -11.57 5.81 -0.02
CA PHE A 116 -10.12 5.82 -0.18
C PHE A 116 -9.43 6.34 1.08
N GLN A 117 -9.92 7.46 1.65
CA GLN A 117 -9.33 8.03 2.86
C GLN A 117 -9.45 7.07 4.05
N GLU A 118 -10.57 6.38 4.18
CA GLU A 118 -10.76 5.37 5.23
C GLU A 118 -9.76 4.22 5.08
N ILE A 119 -9.60 3.69 3.87
CA ILE A 119 -8.64 2.60 3.60
C ILE A 119 -7.22 3.05 3.91
N LEU A 120 -6.84 4.23 3.43
CA LEU A 120 -5.52 4.79 3.65
C LEU A 120 -5.23 4.97 5.15
N ASP A 121 -6.17 5.53 5.89
CA ASP A 121 -5.99 5.77 7.32
C ASP A 121 -5.92 4.48 8.13
N ARG A 122 -6.70 3.47 7.76
CA ARG A 122 -6.63 2.16 8.41
C ARG A 122 -5.28 1.49 8.19
N CYS A 123 -4.77 1.52 6.97
CA CYS A 123 -3.44 0.99 6.65
C CYS A 123 -2.34 1.78 7.37
N ALA A 124 -2.42 3.11 7.35
CA ALA A 124 -1.46 3.96 8.03
C ALA A 124 -1.44 3.70 9.53
N GLU A 125 -2.60 3.48 10.15
CA GLU A 125 -2.70 3.16 11.58
C GLU A 125 -1.99 1.86 11.91
N GLU A 126 -2.17 0.81 11.11
CA GLU A 126 -1.43 -0.45 11.30
C GLU A 126 0.08 -0.26 11.13
N ALA A 127 0.49 0.53 10.14
CA ALA A 127 1.89 0.82 9.91
C ALA A 127 2.53 1.59 11.08
N VAL A 128 1.84 2.61 11.58
CA VAL A 128 2.30 3.40 12.74
C VAL A 128 2.47 2.52 13.97
N ARG A 129 1.46 1.72 14.29
CA ARG A 129 1.51 0.81 15.44
C ARG A 129 2.63 -0.22 15.30
N GLY A 130 2.81 -0.75 14.10
CA GLY A 130 3.87 -1.71 13.82
C GLY A 130 5.26 -1.11 14.02
N TYR A 131 5.48 0.07 13.47
CA TYR A 131 6.74 0.77 13.63
C TYR A 131 7.05 1.10 15.10
N GLU A 132 6.06 1.63 15.82
CA GLU A 132 6.20 1.94 17.24
C GLU A 132 6.54 0.69 18.06
N ASN A 133 5.88 -0.42 17.77
CA ASN A 133 6.14 -1.69 18.44
C ASN A 133 7.57 -2.17 18.21
N LEU A 134 8.08 -2.04 16.99
CA LEU A 134 9.47 -2.41 16.66
C LEU A 134 10.49 -1.55 17.37
N CYS A 135 10.18 -0.28 17.57
CA CYS A 135 11.10 0.68 18.19
C CYS A 135 11.01 0.74 19.73
N ALA A 136 10.05 0.02 20.29
CA ALA A 136 9.82 0.00 21.74
C ALA A 136 10.90 -0.77 22.50
#